data_d37367a25d58d3b021ef4deaa225d93c
#
_entry.id   d37367a25d58d3b021ef4deaa225d93c
#
_cell.length_a   1.000
_cell.length_b   1.000
_cell.length_c   1.000
_cell.angle_alpha   90.00
_cell.angle_beta   90.00
_cell.angle_gamma   90.00
#
_symmetry.space_group_name_H-M   'P 1'
#
loop_
_entity.id
_entity.type
_entity.pdbx_description
1 polymer ?
#
loop_
_entity_poly.entity_id
_entity_poly.type
_entity_poly.pdbx_seq_one_letter_code
_entity_poly.pdbx_strand_id
1 'polypeptide(L)'
;MKFRLTVLIVFSLCLSNVFADEGMWLLGNLRKNKQTDRVMKELGLQMPVNKIYDPKKPCLADAVVSFGGFCSGVVVSEDGLVFTNHHCGFSSIQQHSSVEHDYLKDGFFARSLEEELPNPELYVRFLLRTEDVTKRVLSAARHAKTETERRVAVDSIMNVISMEAVSYTHL
;
A
#
# COMPACT_ATOMS: atom_id res chain seq x y z
N MET A 1 10.73 -53.22 15.42
CA MET A 1 11.84 -52.27 15.28
C MET A 1 11.71 -51.42 14.00
N LYS A 2 11.49 -52.02 12.84
CA LYS A 2 11.37 -51.31 11.55
C LYS A 2 10.26 -50.24 11.52
N PHE A 3 9.06 -50.55 12.05
CA PHE A 3 7.93 -49.60 12.07
C PHE A 3 8.21 -48.33 12.90
N ARG A 4 8.86 -48.48 14.05
CA ARG A 4 9.23 -47.31 14.89
C ARG A 4 10.28 -46.43 14.22
N LEU A 5 11.20 -46.99 13.46
CA LEU A 5 12.21 -46.27 12.70
C LEU A 5 11.57 -45.51 11.55
N THR A 6 10.62 -46.12 10.84
CA THR A 6 9.88 -45.44 9.74
C THR A 6 9.08 -44.23 10.25
N VAL A 7 8.39 -44.37 11.40
CA VAL A 7 7.64 -43.25 12.02
C VAL A 7 8.58 -42.11 12.43
N LEU A 8 9.75 -42.42 12.98
CA LEU A 8 10.75 -41.42 13.34
C LEU A 8 11.32 -40.69 12.11
N ILE A 9 11.56 -41.38 11.01
CA ILE A 9 12.04 -40.78 9.75
C ILE A 9 10.95 -39.87 9.14
N VAL A 10 9.69 -40.31 9.09
CA VAL A 10 8.56 -39.53 8.60
C VAL A 10 8.35 -38.29 9.48
N PHE A 11 8.41 -38.41 10.80
CA PHE A 11 8.31 -37.28 11.72
C PHE A 11 9.47 -36.29 11.58
N SER A 12 10.70 -36.78 11.34
CA SER A 12 11.88 -35.95 11.08
C SER A 12 11.78 -35.18 9.75
N LEU A 13 11.17 -35.75 8.71
CA LEU A 13 10.91 -35.10 7.43
C LEU A 13 9.81 -34.03 7.52
N CYS A 14 8.88 -34.17 8.46
CA CYS A 14 7.85 -33.14 8.73
C CYS A 14 8.38 -31.92 9.52
N LEU A 15 9.59 -32.00 10.08
CA LEU A 15 10.26 -30.88 10.76
C LEU A 15 11.08 -29.98 9.82
N SER A 16 10.90 -30.11 8.50
CA SER A 16 11.44 -29.11 7.60
C SER A 16 10.85 -27.75 7.97
N ASN A 17 11.71 -26.85 8.42
CA ASN A 17 11.33 -25.47 8.70
C ASN A 17 10.70 -24.87 7.44
N VAL A 18 9.40 -24.71 7.45
CA VAL A 18 8.69 -23.90 6.45
C VAL A 18 9.04 -22.45 6.78
N PHE A 19 10.09 -21.94 6.19
CA PHE A 19 10.36 -20.49 6.22
C PHE A 19 9.32 -19.85 5.30
N ALA A 20 8.34 -19.20 5.90
CA ALA A 20 7.52 -18.26 5.16
C ALA A 20 8.27 -16.94 5.11
N ASP A 21 8.32 -16.32 3.93
CA ASP A 21 8.84 -14.96 3.80
C ASP A 21 7.99 -14.03 4.64
N GLU A 22 8.64 -13.12 5.38
CA GLU A 22 7.93 -12.13 6.17
C GLU A 22 7.12 -11.19 5.25
N GLY A 23 5.97 -10.76 5.74
CA GLY A 23 4.96 -10.03 5.02
C GLY A 23 5.34 -8.62 4.57
N MET A 24 4.39 -7.67 4.66
CA MET A 24 4.57 -6.31 4.15
C MET A 24 5.51 -5.48 5.00
N TRP A 25 6.53 -4.88 4.38
CA TRP A 25 7.41 -3.92 5.02
C TRP A 25 6.93 -2.49 4.79
N LEU A 26 6.97 -1.67 5.85
CA LEU A 26 6.67 -0.25 5.73
C LEU A 26 7.75 0.46 4.91
N LEU A 27 7.35 1.22 3.89
CA LEU A 27 8.26 1.94 2.99
C LEU A 27 9.28 2.78 3.76
N GLY A 28 8.86 3.54 4.78
CA GLY A 28 9.74 4.36 5.61
C GLY A 28 10.81 3.58 6.38
N ASN A 29 10.65 2.27 6.53
CA ASN A 29 11.59 1.40 7.22
C ASN A 29 12.56 0.69 6.27
N LEU A 30 12.30 0.65 4.96
CA LEU A 30 13.15 -0.04 3.99
C LEU A 30 14.61 0.40 4.06
N ARG A 31 14.87 1.69 4.23
CA ARG A 31 16.24 2.24 4.33
C ARG A 31 16.84 2.15 5.73
N LYS A 32 16.01 2.05 6.76
CA LYS A 32 16.47 2.03 8.18
C LYS A 32 16.88 0.62 8.61
N ASN A 33 16.33 -0.41 7.98
CA ASN A 33 16.55 -1.81 8.34
C ASN A 33 17.47 -2.50 7.33
N LYS A 34 18.75 -2.66 7.69
CA LYS A 34 19.73 -3.36 6.87
C LYS A 34 19.37 -4.84 6.59
N GLN A 35 18.63 -5.46 7.48
CA GLN A 35 18.15 -6.83 7.31
C GLN A 35 17.14 -6.92 6.16
N THR A 36 16.20 -5.96 6.07
CA THR A 36 15.24 -5.89 4.96
C THR A 36 15.94 -5.75 3.62
N ASP A 37 16.92 -4.85 3.49
CA ASP A 37 17.73 -4.69 2.25
C ASP A 37 18.44 -6.00 1.87
N ARG A 38 18.99 -6.71 2.85
CA ARG A 38 19.64 -7.99 2.63
C ARG A 38 18.66 -9.05 2.14
N VAL A 39 17.52 -9.23 2.83
CA VAL A 39 16.48 -10.20 2.45
C VAL A 39 15.94 -9.90 1.05
N MET A 40 15.66 -8.65 0.72
CA MET A 40 15.20 -8.28 -0.62
C MET A 40 16.20 -8.63 -1.71
N LYS A 41 17.50 -8.45 -1.45
CA LYS A 41 18.57 -8.86 -2.38
C LYS A 41 18.68 -10.38 -2.50
N GLU A 42 18.57 -11.12 -1.41
CA GLU A 42 18.56 -12.59 -1.41
C GLU A 42 17.35 -13.13 -2.19
N LEU A 43 16.21 -12.42 -2.16
CA LEU A 43 15.01 -12.72 -2.96
C LEU A 43 15.12 -12.25 -4.42
N GLY A 44 16.24 -11.64 -4.82
CA GLY A 44 16.52 -11.28 -6.22
C GLY A 44 16.37 -9.81 -6.58
N LEU A 45 16.16 -8.90 -5.62
CA LEU A 45 16.13 -7.47 -5.89
C LEU A 45 17.50 -6.98 -6.41
N GLN A 46 17.53 -6.53 -7.66
CA GLN A 46 18.76 -6.02 -8.30
C GLN A 46 18.92 -4.51 -8.20
N MET A 47 17.80 -3.78 -7.99
CA MET A 47 17.86 -2.32 -7.86
C MET A 47 18.15 -1.88 -6.42
N PRO A 48 18.77 -0.71 -6.23
CA PRO A 48 18.95 -0.14 -4.89
C PRO A 48 17.60 0.23 -4.25
N VAL A 49 17.44 -0.04 -2.95
CA VAL A 49 16.19 0.22 -2.18
C VAL A 49 15.74 1.69 -2.26
N ASN A 50 16.66 2.65 -2.38
CA ASN A 50 16.32 4.07 -2.55
C ASN A 50 15.64 4.40 -3.90
N LYS A 51 15.69 3.50 -4.87
CA LYS A 51 14.89 3.61 -6.10
C LYS A 51 13.45 3.14 -5.90
N ILE A 52 13.22 2.30 -4.91
CA ILE A 52 11.86 1.88 -4.50
C ILE A 52 11.22 2.99 -3.68
N TYR A 53 11.92 3.49 -2.66
CA TYR A 53 11.45 4.57 -1.79
C TYR A 53 12.59 5.49 -1.35
N ASP A 54 12.43 6.79 -1.61
CA ASP A 54 13.29 7.86 -1.09
C ASP A 54 12.43 9.08 -0.72
N PRO A 55 12.42 9.53 0.55
CA PRO A 55 11.59 10.68 0.97
C PRO A 55 12.05 12.03 0.42
N LYS A 56 13.17 12.07 -0.32
CA LYS A 56 13.79 13.31 -0.81
C LYS A 56 14.05 13.33 -2.31
N LYS A 57 13.91 12.20 -3.00
CA LYS A 57 14.22 12.06 -4.42
C LYS A 57 13.16 11.23 -5.11
N PRO A 58 12.89 11.49 -6.39
CA PRO A 58 11.96 10.69 -7.18
C PRO A 58 12.30 9.20 -7.12
N CYS A 59 11.28 8.39 -6.89
CA CYS A 59 11.39 6.95 -6.71
C CYS A 59 10.11 6.24 -7.20
N LEU A 60 10.14 4.90 -7.28
CA LEU A 60 8.99 4.12 -7.74
C LEU A 60 7.73 4.33 -6.90
N ALA A 61 7.89 4.56 -5.59
CA ALA A 61 6.75 4.79 -4.71
C ALA A 61 5.93 6.04 -5.08
N ASP A 62 6.55 7.03 -5.74
CA ASP A 62 5.86 8.26 -6.16
C ASP A 62 4.86 8.02 -7.30
N ALA A 63 5.03 6.94 -8.06
CA ALA A 63 4.09 6.53 -9.10
C ALA A 63 2.86 5.80 -8.55
N VAL A 64 2.92 5.32 -7.30
CA VAL A 64 1.81 4.60 -6.66
C VAL A 64 0.84 5.60 -6.05
N VAL A 65 -0.43 5.46 -6.39
CA VAL A 65 -1.50 6.38 -5.97
C VAL A 65 -2.62 5.66 -5.23
N SER A 66 -3.29 6.39 -4.35
CA SER A 66 -4.61 5.99 -3.86
C SER A 66 -5.63 6.33 -4.93
N PHE A 67 -6.30 5.33 -5.46
CA PHE A 67 -7.30 5.45 -6.53
C PHE A 67 -8.70 5.51 -5.93
N GLY A 68 -9.40 6.60 -6.13
CA GLY A 68 -10.74 6.86 -5.61
C GLY A 68 -10.86 6.87 -4.09
N GLY A 69 -9.76 6.75 -3.34
CA GLY A 69 -9.74 6.63 -1.89
C GLY A 69 -10.01 5.22 -1.35
N PHE A 70 -10.26 4.24 -2.20
CA PHE A 70 -10.60 2.85 -1.83
C PHE A 70 -9.73 1.78 -2.49
N CYS A 71 -8.98 2.13 -3.53
CA CYS A 71 -8.07 1.24 -4.23
C CYS A 71 -6.66 1.83 -4.36
N SER A 72 -5.77 1.05 -4.95
CA SER A 72 -4.45 1.50 -5.39
C SER A 72 -4.38 1.53 -6.91
N GLY A 73 -3.59 2.46 -7.44
CA GLY A 73 -3.24 2.54 -8.84
C GLY A 73 -1.75 2.86 -9.01
N VAL A 74 -1.27 2.79 -10.23
CA VAL A 74 0.08 3.22 -10.59
C VAL A 74 0.04 4.08 -11.84
N VAL A 75 0.66 5.26 -11.77
CA VAL A 75 0.84 6.15 -12.93
C VAL A 75 1.99 5.61 -13.78
N VAL A 76 1.75 5.40 -15.06
CA VAL A 76 2.69 4.73 -15.98
C VAL A 76 3.08 5.57 -17.19
N SER A 77 2.56 6.80 -17.33
CA SER A 77 2.97 7.73 -18.38
C SER A 77 3.05 9.16 -17.85
N GLU A 78 3.70 10.03 -18.62
CA GLU A 78 3.79 11.47 -18.37
C GLU A 78 2.43 12.16 -18.56
N ASP A 79 1.55 11.60 -19.39
CA ASP A 79 0.20 12.09 -19.66
C ASP A 79 -0.83 11.65 -18.61
N GLY A 80 -0.41 10.96 -17.56
CA GLY A 80 -1.28 10.57 -16.44
C GLY A 80 -2.03 9.25 -16.64
N LEU A 81 -1.59 8.35 -17.53
CA LEU A 81 -2.18 7.02 -17.65
C LEU A 81 -2.02 6.25 -16.33
N VAL A 82 -3.12 5.79 -15.77
CA VAL A 82 -3.17 5.06 -14.50
C VAL A 82 -3.61 3.62 -14.73
N PHE A 83 -2.83 2.67 -14.22
CA PHE A 83 -3.24 1.27 -14.14
C PHE A 83 -3.81 0.98 -12.77
N THR A 84 -4.92 0.27 -12.73
CA THR A 84 -5.56 -0.21 -11.49
C THR A 84 -6.20 -1.57 -11.74
N ASN A 85 -6.78 -2.18 -10.70
CA ASN A 85 -7.50 -3.44 -10.84
C ASN A 85 -8.88 -3.23 -11.45
N HIS A 86 -9.37 -4.22 -12.21
CA HIS A 86 -10.69 -4.17 -12.84
C HIS A 86 -11.82 -3.84 -11.85
N HIS A 87 -11.83 -4.48 -10.67
CA HIS A 87 -12.87 -4.24 -9.67
C HIS A 87 -12.86 -2.80 -9.12
N CYS A 88 -11.75 -2.09 -9.21
CA CYS A 88 -11.65 -0.68 -8.80
C CYS A 88 -12.32 0.26 -9.81
N GLY A 89 -12.31 -0.09 -11.10
CA GLY A 89 -12.96 0.65 -12.18
C GLY A 89 -14.38 0.20 -12.50
N PHE A 90 -14.84 -0.90 -11.88
CA PHE A 90 -16.09 -1.56 -12.26
C PHE A 90 -17.29 -0.62 -12.30
N SER A 91 -17.49 0.19 -11.27
CA SER A 91 -18.62 1.14 -11.20
C SER A 91 -18.56 2.18 -12.31
N SER A 92 -17.38 2.70 -12.64
CA SER A 92 -17.19 3.65 -13.74
C SER A 92 -17.50 3.01 -15.09
N ILE A 93 -17.00 1.79 -15.31
CA ILE A 93 -17.31 1.03 -16.55
C ILE A 93 -18.81 0.78 -16.67
N GLN A 94 -19.48 0.40 -15.56
CA GLN A 94 -20.91 0.18 -15.53
C GLN A 94 -21.72 1.46 -15.82
N GLN A 95 -21.31 2.60 -15.28
CA GLN A 95 -21.98 3.90 -15.52
C GLN A 95 -21.93 4.33 -16.98
N HIS A 96 -20.87 3.99 -17.69
CA HIS A 96 -20.72 4.27 -19.12
C HIS A 96 -21.32 3.19 -20.03
N SER A 97 -21.70 2.03 -19.48
CA SER A 97 -22.30 0.96 -20.26
C SER A 97 -23.79 1.20 -20.51
N SER A 98 -24.27 0.82 -21.70
CA SER A 98 -25.66 0.84 -22.09
C SER A 98 -26.04 -0.48 -22.77
N VAL A 99 -27.31 -0.63 -23.21
CA VAL A 99 -27.74 -1.80 -23.97
C VAL A 99 -27.04 -1.86 -25.33
N GLU A 100 -26.76 -0.71 -25.96
CA GLU A 100 -26.06 -0.59 -27.23
C GLU A 100 -24.53 -0.73 -27.10
N HIS A 101 -24.00 -0.40 -25.93
CA HIS A 101 -22.55 -0.40 -25.63
C HIS A 101 -22.26 -1.05 -24.29
N ASP A 102 -22.17 -2.37 -24.28
CA ASP A 102 -21.86 -3.14 -23.06
C ASP A 102 -20.36 -3.19 -22.81
N TYR A 103 -19.79 -2.10 -22.25
CA TYR A 103 -18.36 -2.00 -21.96
C TYR A 103 -17.88 -2.97 -20.88
N LEU A 104 -18.78 -3.49 -20.03
CA LEU A 104 -18.43 -4.54 -19.08
C LEU A 104 -18.11 -5.87 -19.80
N LYS A 105 -18.80 -6.15 -20.88
CA LYS A 105 -18.64 -7.38 -21.68
C LYS A 105 -17.61 -7.21 -22.78
N ASP A 106 -17.73 -6.12 -23.55
CA ASP A 106 -16.99 -5.93 -24.80
C ASP A 106 -15.68 -5.15 -24.58
N GLY A 107 -15.53 -4.51 -23.41
CA GLY A 107 -14.43 -3.63 -23.11
C GLY A 107 -14.57 -2.25 -23.76
N PHE A 108 -13.67 -1.34 -23.39
CA PHE A 108 -13.55 -0.01 -23.98
C PHE A 108 -12.08 0.35 -24.12
N PHE A 109 -11.71 0.92 -25.24
CA PHE A 109 -10.37 1.41 -25.49
C PHE A 109 -10.40 2.74 -26.23
N ALA A 110 -10.04 3.83 -25.55
CA ALA A 110 -9.84 5.14 -26.15
C ALA A 110 -8.50 5.16 -26.92
N ARG A 111 -8.52 5.61 -28.18
CA ARG A 111 -7.32 5.74 -29.04
C ARG A 111 -6.68 7.11 -28.96
N SER A 112 -7.40 8.08 -28.40
CA SER A 112 -6.94 9.43 -28.13
C SER A 112 -7.58 9.95 -26.83
N LEU A 113 -7.06 11.07 -26.29
CA LEU A 113 -7.60 11.69 -25.09
C LEU A 113 -9.04 12.19 -25.28
N GLU A 114 -9.40 12.58 -26.51
CA GLU A 114 -10.75 13.06 -26.85
C GLU A 114 -11.79 11.92 -26.83
N GLU A 115 -11.36 10.68 -26.99
CA GLU A 115 -12.23 9.51 -26.91
C GLU A 115 -12.42 9.01 -25.49
N GLU A 116 -11.65 9.51 -24.52
CA GLU A 116 -11.77 9.09 -23.12
C GLU A 116 -13.11 9.51 -22.52
N LEU A 117 -13.73 8.60 -21.77
CA LEU A 117 -15.00 8.86 -21.11
C LEU A 117 -14.78 9.52 -19.75
N PRO A 118 -15.38 10.68 -19.46
CA PRO A 118 -15.12 11.43 -18.26
C PRO A 118 -15.67 10.76 -17.00
N ASN A 119 -14.88 10.77 -15.93
CA ASN A 119 -15.26 10.27 -14.61
C ASN A 119 -15.06 11.40 -13.57
N PRO A 120 -15.97 12.39 -13.48
CA PRO A 120 -15.75 13.64 -12.73
C PRO A 120 -15.57 13.45 -11.22
N GLU A 121 -16.07 12.36 -10.64
CA GLU A 121 -15.92 12.08 -9.21
C GLU A 121 -14.74 11.16 -8.89
N LEU A 122 -14.06 10.65 -9.92
CA LEU A 122 -12.92 9.78 -9.75
C LEU A 122 -11.64 10.61 -9.65
N TYR A 123 -10.87 10.37 -8.61
CA TYR A 123 -9.62 11.09 -8.35
C TYR A 123 -8.51 10.14 -7.93
N VAL A 124 -7.28 10.59 -8.05
CA VAL A 124 -6.11 9.95 -7.48
C VAL A 124 -5.46 10.84 -6.43
N ARG A 125 -4.85 10.23 -5.42
CA ARG A 125 -4.06 10.95 -4.40
C ARG A 125 -2.64 10.42 -4.41
N PHE A 126 -1.68 11.31 -4.51
CA PHE A 126 -0.26 11.01 -4.40
C PHE A 126 0.16 11.09 -2.94
N LEU A 127 1.07 10.20 -2.52
CA LEU A 127 1.71 10.26 -1.23
C LEU A 127 2.80 11.34 -1.25
N LEU A 128 2.58 12.45 -0.58
CA LEU A 128 3.56 13.54 -0.53
C LEU A 128 4.59 13.34 0.58
N ARG A 129 4.15 12.87 1.75
CA ARG A 129 5.01 12.74 2.94
C ARG A 129 4.45 11.72 3.92
N THR A 130 5.35 11.03 4.60
CA THR A 130 5.06 10.21 5.78
C THR A 130 5.86 10.74 6.97
N GLU A 131 5.25 10.75 8.15
CA GLU A 131 5.87 11.19 9.39
C GLU A 131 5.66 10.15 10.50
N ASP A 132 6.72 9.87 11.25
CA ASP A 132 6.65 9.01 12.44
C ASP A 132 6.16 9.82 13.64
N VAL A 133 4.91 9.61 14.00
CA VAL A 133 4.25 10.30 15.12
C VAL A 133 4.29 9.52 16.44
N THR A 134 5.00 8.40 16.48
CA THR A 134 5.08 7.50 17.65
C THR A 134 5.40 8.24 18.94
N LYS A 135 6.41 9.12 18.93
CA LYS A 135 6.81 9.87 20.12
C LYS A 135 5.71 10.82 20.60
N ARG A 136 4.99 11.47 19.70
CA ARG A 136 3.87 12.37 20.04
C ARG A 136 2.75 11.61 20.71
N VAL A 137 2.36 10.47 20.14
CA VAL A 137 1.29 9.60 20.66
C VAL A 137 1.66 9.01 22.02
N LEU A 138 2.86 8.44 22.15
CA LEU A 138 3.33 7.89 23.43
C LEU A 138 3.46 8.95 24.52
N SER A 139 3.90 10.18 24.19
CA SER A 139 3.96 11.29 25.12
C SER A 139 2.57 11.70 25.64
N ALA A 140 1.58 11.78 24.78
CA ALA A 140 0.22 12.12 25.17
C ALA A 140 -0.37 11.08 26.13
N ALA A 141 -0.09 9.79 25.91
CA ALA A 141 -0.57 8.69 26.73
C ALA A 141 0.26 8.44 28.01
N ARG A 142 1.38 9.16 28.21
CA ARG A 142 2.37 8.87 29.26
C ARG A 142 1.83 8.89 30.69
N HIS A 143 0.87 9.76 30.96
CA HIS A 143 0.33 9.99 32.32
C HIS A 143 -1.01 9.28 32.56
N ALA A 144 -1.53 8.56 31.58
CA ALA A 144 -2.75 7.79 31.71
C ALA A 144 -2.55 6.65 32.72
N LYS A 145 -3.44 6.56 33.71
CA LYS A 145 -3.42 5.54 34.77
C LYS A 145 -4.30 4.35 34.46
N THR A 146 -5.28 4.54 33.57
CA THR A 146 -6.22 3.51 33.14
C THR A 146 -6.19 3.36 31.61
N GLU A 147 -6.64 2.21 31.12
CA GLU A 147 -6.74 1.98 29.67
C GLU A 147 -7.74 2.94 29.00
N THR A 148 -8.81 3.31 29.70
CA THR A 148 -9.77 4.30 29.20
C THR A 148 -9.13 5.68 29.03
N GLU A 149 -8.40 6.17 30.05
CA GLU A 149 -7.66 7.43 29.95
C GLU A 149 -6.62 7.40 28.83
N ARG A 150 -5.91 6.27 28.69
CA ARG A 150 -4.94 6.06 27.62
C ARG A 150 -5.59 6.19 26.25
N ARG A 151 -6.73 5.53 26.03
CA ARG A 151 -7.44 5.58 24.76
C ARG A 151 -7.90 6.99 24.44
N VAL A 152 -8.50 7.69 25.40
CA VAL A 152 -8.94 9.10 25.22
C VAL A 152 -7.76 10.00 24.84
N ALA A 153 -6.62 9.86 25.51
CA ALA A 153 -5.42 10.65 25.22
C ALA A 153 -4.88 10.36 23.82
N VAL A 154 -4.87 9.08 23.40
CA VAL A 154 -4.43 8.67 22.06
C VAL A 154 -5.40 9.21 21.00
N ASP A 155 -6.71 9.05 21.17
CA ASP A 155 -7.71 9.53 20.22
C ASP A 155 -7.63 11.05 20.06
N SER A 156 -7.45 11.78 21.16
CA SER A 156 -7.29 13.23 21.14
C SER A 156 -6.08 13.68 20.32
N ILE A 157 -4.90 13.11 20.59
CA ILE A 157 -3.69 13.49 19.85
C ILE A 157 -3.75 13.05 18.37
N MET A 158 -4.38 11.92 18.08
CA MET A 158 -4.58 11.46 16.70
C MET A 158 -5.47 12.42 15.91
N ASN A 159 -6.54 12.96 16.51
CA ASN A 159 -7.37 13.97 15.89
C ASN A 159 -6.57 15.26 15.58
N VAL A 160 -5.74 15.72 16.50
CA VAL A 160 -4.88 16.89 16.28
C VAL A 160 -3.92 16.64 15.10
N ILE A 161 -3.24 15.50 15.10
CA ILE A 161 -2.31 15.12 14.02
C ILE A 161 -3.04 15.03 12.67
N SER A 162 -4.25 14.47 12.66
CA SER A 162 -5.06 14.37 11.44
C SER A 162 -5.45 15.74 10.88
N MET A 163 -5.84 16.69 11.74
CA MET A 163 -6.14 18.06 11.32
C MET A 163 -4.89 18.78 10.76
N GLU A 164 -3.75 18.63 11.40
CA GLU A 164 -2.48 19.15 10.90
C GLU A 164 -2.13 18.57 9.53
N ALA A 165 -2.32 17.25 9.33
CA ALA A 165 -2.05 16.59 8.05
C ALA A 165 -2.95 17.11 6.93
N VAL A 166 -4.25 17.35 7.20
CA VAL A 166 -5.19 17.89 6.21
C VAL A 166 -4.80 19.31 5.77
N SER A 167 -4.27 20.15 6.65
CA SER A 167 -3.85 21.50 6.31
C SER A 167 -2.73 21.57 5.24
N TYR A 168 -1.94 20.50 5.08
CA TYR A 168 -0.89 20.38 4.06
C TYR A 168 -1.41 19.90 2.69
N THR A 169 -2.64 19.41 2.59
CA THR A 169 -3.20 18.87 1.34
C THR A 169 -4.01 19.89 0.54
N HIS A 170 -4.14 21.12 1.04
CA HIS A 170 -4.90 22.22 0.41
C HIS A 170 -4.02 23.39 -0.04
N LEU A 171 -2.75 23.13 -0.36
CA LEU A 171 -1.84 24.12 -0.94
C LEU A 171 -1.86 24.04 -2.46
#